data_7d89792ab36ca09b760bca92c80d92a3
#
_entry.id   7d89792ab36ca09b760bca92c80d92a3
#
_cell.length_a   1.000
_cell.length_b   1.000
_cell.length_c   1.000
_cell.angle_alpha   90.00
_cell.angle_beta   90.00
_cell.angle_gamma   90.00
#
_symmetry.space_group_name_H-M   'P 1'
#
loop_
_entity.id
_entity.type
_entity.pdbx_description
1 polymer ?
#
loop_
_entity_poly.entity_id
_entity_poly.type
_entity_poly.pdbx_seq_one_letter_code
_entity_poly.pdbx_strand_id
1 'polypeptide(L)'
;MTTEDILKAHLNGLGHWTGNTPLLAIDLSFDGERRVLYAKAENLNMTGSIKDRMAYHVLRRGYERGTLKPGATIIEATSGNTGIAFSAFGRALGHPVTIFMPDWMSQERKDLIRSLGAKVRLVSKEEGGFLGSIRLAEEHAASLESSFLPRQFSNEDNIDAHYRTTGPEIWWQLRWQGLKPDAFIAGVGTGGTIMGTGRFLRQKNPAIKLYPLEPSNSPTMSTGHKVGKHRIQGISDEFIPPIVDLTKLDRVVAVDDGDSIIMAQKLAAEIGVAVGISSGANILGALMIQNELGRDAVVVTVLSDDNKKYLSTDLLREEPVKADFLSPRIRLHGFRAFKRVCQTCCDPETCVADHPAGIPVEELTMAPCPWRYPGENPWGSRGPAGGGTMPLTRAAGSR
;
A
#
# COMPACT_ATOMS: atom_id res chain seq x y z
N MET A 1 30.69 1.27 -18.14
CA MET A 1 29.44 0.74 -17.61
C MET A 1 28.69 0.08 -18.76
N THR A 2 28.38 -1.18 -18.67
CA THR A 2 27.57 -1.88 -19.69
C THR A 2 26.11 -1.44 -19.61
N THR A 3 25.32 -1.74 -20.64
CA THR A 3 23.85 -1.50 -20.60
C THR A 3 23.19 -2.23 -19.44
N GLU A 4 23.70 -3.42 -19.10
CA GLU A 4 23.22 -4.22 -17.95
C GLU A 4 23.55 -3.55 -16.62
N ASP A 5 24.75 -2.97 -16.45
CA ASP A 5 25.14 -2.23 -15.24
C ASP A 5 24.23 -1.01 -15.03
N ILE A 6 23.90 -0.30 -16.13
CA ILE A 6 23.01 0.86 -16.10
C ILE A 6 21.61 0.45 -15.67
N LEU A 7 21.07 -0.62 -16.27
CA LEU A 7 19.76 -1.15 -15.91
C LEU A 7 19.69 -1.57 -14.43
N LYS A 8 20.71 -2.28 -13.96
CA LYS A 8 20.82 -2.70 -12.56
C LYS A 8 20.87 -1.50 -11.61
N ALA A 9 21.62 -0.46 -11.96
CA ALA A 9 21.67 0.78 -11.19
C ALA A 9 20.31 1.49 -11.13
N HIS A 10 19.59 1.57 -12.26
CA HIS A 10 18.24 2.14 -12.31
C HIS A 10 17.23 1.33 -11.48
N LEU A 11 17.24 0.01 -11.60
CA LEU A 11 16.38 -0.87 -10.78
C LEU A 11 16.67 -0.68 -9.29
N ASN A 12 17.93 -0.65 -8.88
CA ASN A 12 18.29 -0.40 -7.48
C ASN A 12 17.81 0.99 -7.00
N GLY A 13 17.99 2.03 -7.81
CA GLY A 13 17.51 3.37 -7.50
C GLY A 13 16.00 3.42 -7.28
N LEU A 14 15.22 2.79 -8.17
CA LEU A 14 13.78 2.67 -8.04
C LEU A 14 13.38 1.85 -6.80
N GLY A 15 14.14 0.78 -6.47
CA GLY A 15 13.94 -0.01 -5.26
C GLY A 15 14.15 0.80 -3.97
N HIS A 16 15.10 1.74 -3.96
CA HIS A 16 15.32 2.63 -2.81
C HIS A 16 14.20 3.68 -2.63
N TRP A 17 13.45 3.97 -3.70
CA TRP A 17 12.35 4.93 -3.67
C TRP A 17 10.98 4.27 -3.51
N THR A 18 10.93 2.95 -3.42
CA THR A 18 9.71 2.16 -3.33
C THR A 18 9.69 1.36 -2.04
N GLY A 19 8.56 1.41 -1.34
CA GLY A 19 8.41 0.68 -0.09
C GLY A 19 9.16 1.31 1.08
N ASN A 20 9.41 0.50 2.10
CA ASN A 20 9.98 0.91 3.38
C ASN A 20 9.28 2.16 3.96
N THR A 21 7.95 2.17 3.87
CA THR A 21 7.11 3.27 4.34
C THR A 21 6.96 3.22 5.86
N PRO A 22 6.61 4.32 6.53
CA PRO A 22 6.29 4.28 7.97
C PRO A 22 5.07 3.41 8.28
N LEU A 23 5.00 2.89 9.50
CA LEU A 23 3.77 2.38 10.10
C LEU A 23 3.25 3.44 11.08
N LEU A 24 2.01 3.86 10.93
CA LEU A 24 1.36 4.83 11.82
C LEU A 24 0.58 4.09 12.91
N ALA A 25 0.75 4.49 14.16
CA ALA A 25 -0.15 4.18 15.24
C ALA A 25 -1.12 5.37 15.37
N ILE A 26 -2.34 5.21 14.91
CA ILE A 26 -3.38 6.24 14.89
C ILE A 26 -4.15 6.19 16.22
N ASP A 27 -4.01 7.24 17.02
CA ASP A 27 -4.71 7.39 18.27
C ASP A 27 -6.11 7.96 18.03
N LEU A 28 -7.13 7.23 18.42
CA LEU A 28 -8.53 7.62 18.25
C LEU A 28 -9.38 7.28 19.46
N SER A 29 -10.58 7.82 19.53
CA SER A 29 -11.63 7.29 20.40
C SER A 29 -12.86 6.92 19.56
N PHE A 30 -13.52 5.84 19.95
CA PHE A 30 -14.78 5.38 19.40
C PHE A 30 -15.77 5.26 20.57
N ASP A 31 -16.91 5.96 20.48
CA ASP A 31 -17.89 6.10 21.57
C ASP A 31 -17.25 6.55 22.91
N GLY A 32 -16.26 7.42 22.84
CA GLY A 32 -15.53 7.91 24.00
C GLY A 32 -14.38 7.02 24.49
N GLU A 33 -14.29 5.77 24.06
CA GLU A 33 -13.23 4.85 24.46
C GLU A 33 -11.97 5.01 23.60
N ARG A 34 -10.83 5.19 24.25
CA ARG A 34 -9.53 5.32 23.59
C ARG A 34 -9.08 4.00 22.93
N ARG A 35 -8.52 4.12 21.72
CA ARG A 35 -8.04 2.99 20.91
C ARG A 35 -6.84 3.40 20.07
N VAL A 36 -6.10 2.41 19.58
CA VAL A 36 -5.01 2.59 18.62
C VAL A 36 -5.22 1.62 17.46
N LEU A 37 -5.21 2.15 16.24
CA LEU A 37 -5.16 1.36 15.01
C LEU A 37 -3.82 1.56 14.31
N TYR A 38 -3.32 0.52 13.67
CA TYR A 38 -2.03 0.56 12.98
C TYR A 38 -2.25 0.58 11.47
N ALA A 39 -1.64 1.56 10.80
CA ALA A 39 -1.84 1.75 9.37
C ALA A 39 -0.51 1.97 8.64
N LYS A 40 -0.22 1.12 7.66
CA LYS A 40 0.97 1.22 6.81
C LYS A 40 0.80 2.36 5.80
N ALA A 41 1.66 3.37 5.85
CA ALA A 41 1.52 4.62 5.07
C ALA A 41 1.99 4.45 3.61
N GLU A 42 1.24 3.67 2.83
CA GLU A 42 1.57 3.36 1.43
C GLU A 42 1.34 4.53 0.46
N ASN A 43 0.65 5.56 0.91
CA ASN A 43 0.55 6.87 0.23
C ASN A 43 1.89 7.60 0.11
N LEU A 44 2.94 7.13 0.78
CA LEU A 44 4.29 7.70 0.75
C LEU A 44 5.25 6.99 -0.21
N ASN A 45 4.77 6.07 -1.04
CA ASN A 45 5.56 5.51 -2.13
C ASN A 45 5.82 6.54 -3.24
N MET A 46 6.70 6.24 -4.18
CA MET A 46 7.18 7.13 -5.26
C MET A 46 6.05 7.83 -6.03
N THR A 47 5.01 7.10 -6.44
CA THR A 47 3.84 7.67 -7.14
C THR A 47 2.64 7.91 -6.23
N GLY A 48 2.82 7.77 -4.92
CA GLY A 48 1.79 7.99 -3.91
C GLY A 48 0.80 6.84 -3.79
N SER A 49 1.19 5.60 -4.03
CA SER A 49 0.31 4.45 -3.79
C SER A 49 1.04 3.13 -3.54
N ILE A 50 0.34 2.18 -2.93
CA ILE A 50 0.79 0.81 -2.70
C ILE A 50 1.10 0.03 -4.00
N LYS A 51 0.59 0.49 -5.15
CA LYS A 51 0.81 -0.16 -6.45
C LYS A 51 2.24 -0.06 -6.93
N ASP A 52 3.01 0.89 -6.41
CA ASP A 52 4.43 1.04 -6.72
C ASP A 52 5.23 -0.21 -6.36
N ARG A 53 4.89 -0.85 -5.23
CA ARG A 53 5.53 -2.10 -4.81
C ARG A 53 5.36 -3.21 -5.82
N MET A 54 4.12 -3.42 -6.28
CA MET A 54 3.79 -4.42 -7.29
C MET A 54 4.45 -4.08 -8.62
N ALA A 55 4.32 -2.84 -9.10
CA ALA A 55 4.88 -2.42 -10.38
C ALA A 55 6.40 -2.61 -10.42
N TYR A 56 7.12 -2.14 -9.40
CA TYR A 56 8.56 -2.35 -9.28
C TYR A 56 8.94 -3.83 -9.30
N HIS A 57 8.27 -4.64 -8.46
CA HIS A 57 8.61 -6.05 -8.32
C HIS A 57 8.33 -6.84 -9.60
N VAL A 58 7.19 -6.63 -10.24
CA VAL A 58 6.82 -7.30 -11.51
C VAL A 58 7.81 -6.97 -12.62
N LEU A 59 8.22 -5.70 -12.75
CA LEU A 59 9.21 -5.30 -13.77
C LEU A 59 10.59 -5.91 -13.48
N ARG A 60 11.04 -5.86 -12.22
CA ARG A 60 12.28 -6.50 -11.78
C ARG A 60 12.29 -7.99 -12.09
N ARG A 61 11.22 -8.72 -11.72
CA ARG A 61 11.07 -10.15 -11.99
C ARG A 61 10.99 -10.45 -13.50
N GLY A 62 10.35 -9.56 -14.26
CA GLY A 62 10.32 -9.65 -15.72
C GLY A 62 11.73 -9.62 -16.33
N TYR A 63 12.60 -8.74 -15.87
CA TYR A 63 14.00 -8.70 -16.29
C TYR A 63 14.79 -9.92 -15.81
N GLU A 64 14.67 -10.31 -14.55
CA GLU A 64 15.35 -11.46 -13.98
C GLU A 64 15.03 -12.78 -14.72
N ARG A 65 13.80 -12.92 -15.21
CA ARG A 65 13.33 -14.08 -15.99
C ARG A 65 13.55 -13.93 -17.50
N GLY A 66 14.00 -12.77 -17.98
CA GLY A 66 14.14 -12.47 -19.41
C GLY A 66 12.81 -12.32 -20.18
N THR A 67 11.67 -12.22 -19.48
CA THR A 67 10.34 -12.01 -20.07
C THR A 67 10.07 -10.55 -20.42
N LEU A 68 10.71 -9.61 -19.73
CA LEU A 68 10.74 -8.19 -20.07
C LEU A 68 12.07 -7.87 -20.76
N LYS A 69 12.02 -7.58 -22.04
CA LYS A 69 13.21 -7.18 -22.82
C LYS A 69 13.37 -5.65 -22.81
N PRO A 70 14.60 -5.12 -22.84
CA PRO A 70 14.83 -3.68 -23.00
C PRO A 70 14.05 -3.10 -24.18
N GLY A 71 13.36 -1.97 -23.95
CA GLY A 71 12.57 -1.29 -24.98
C GLY A 71 11.20 -1.91 -25.29
N ALA A 72 10.85 -3.08 -24.74
CA ALA A 72 9.52 -3.67 -24.90
C ALA A 72 8.42 -2.72 -24.41
N THR A 73 7.30 -2.65 -25.11
CA THR A 73 6.16 -1.83 -24.68
C THR A 73 5.45 -2.49 -23.49
N ILE A 74 5.39 -1.80 -22.35
CA ILE A 74 4.59 -2.24 -21.20
C ILE A 74 3.13 -1.87 -21.46
N ILE A 75 2.23 -2.84 -21.33
CA ILE A 75 0.80 -2.65 -21.58
C ILE A 75 0.02 -3.19 -20.39
N GLU A 76 -0.87 -2.37 -19.81
CA GLU A 76 -1.71 -2.81 -18.69
C GLU A 76 -3.11 -2.22 -18.77
N ALA A 77 -4.09 -2.98 -18.28
CA ALA A 77 -5.46 -2.54 -18.10
C ALA A 77 -5.70 -2.17 -16.63
N THR A 78 -6.16 -0.94 -16.36
CA THR A 78 -6.30 -0.48 -14.99
C THR A 78 -7.27 0.70 -14.83
N SER A 79 -7.85 0.81 -13.64
CA SER A 79 -8.67 1.96 -13.24
C SER A 79 -7.88 3.15 -12.66
N GLY A 80 -6.53 3.04 -12.46
CA GLY A 80 -5.80 4.20 -11.95
C GLY A 80 -4.38 3.95 -11.42
N ASN A 81 -4.23 3.70 -10.13
CA ASN A 81 -2.91 3.66 -9.46
C ASN A 81 -1.89 2.71 -10.10
N THR A 82 -2.32 1.55 -10.58
CA THR A 82 -1.46 0.61 -11.31
C THR A 82 -0.93 1.23 -12.60
N GLY A 83 -1.78 1.93 -13.35
CA GLY A 83 -1.38 2.61 -14.57
C GLY A 83 -0.37 3.74 -14.29
N ILE A 84 -0.57 4.50 -13.22
CA ILE A 84 0.36 5.54 -12.80
C ILE A 84 1.71 4.90 -12.42
N ALA A 85 1.69 3.82 -11.62
CA ALA A 85 2.90 3.12 -11.21
C ALA A 85 3.67 2.54 -12.42
N PHE A 86 3.04 1.75 -13.28
CA PHE A 86 3.72 1.20 -14.48
C PHE A 86 4.19 2.30 -15.43
N SER A 87 3.46 3.41 -15.55
CA SER A 87 3.92 4.55 -16.34
C SER A 87 5.21 5.14 -15.78
N ALA A 88 5.28 5.41 -14.48
CA ALA A 88 6.46 5.96 -13.83
C ALA A 88 7.67 5.02 -13.92
N PHE A 89 7.49 3.77 -13.49
CA PHE A 89 8.58 2.79 -13.46
C PHE A 89 9.01 2.37 -14.88
N GLY A 90 8.07 2.13 -15.78
CA GLY A 90 8.36 1.79 -17.16
C GLY A 90 9.15 2.89 -17.87
N ARG A 91 8.74 4.15 -17.72
CA ARG A 91 9.47 5.30 -18.30
C ARG A 91 10.85 5.49 -17.68
N ALA A 92 10.99 5.31 -16.36
CA ALA A 92 12.30 5.37 -15.68
C ALA A 92 13.27 4.28 -16.17
N LEU A 93 12.75 3.15 -16.64
CA LEU A 93 13.52 2.03 -17.20
C LEU A 93 13.63 2.08 -18.73
N GLY A 94 13.14 3.15 -19.39
CA GLY A 94 13.27 3.35 -20.83
C GLY A 94 12.23 2.64 -21.70
N HIS A 95 11.12 2.18 -21.12
CA HIS A 95 10.04 1.51 -21.85
C HIS A 95 8.98 2.49 -22.38
N PRO A 96 8.46 2.28 -23.59
CA PRO A 96 7.14 2.78 -23.96
C PRO A 96 6.07 2.14 -23.06
N VAL A 97 5.05 2.94 -22.65
CA VAL A 97 3.95 2.45 -21.82
C VAL A 97 2.61 2.79 -22.47
N THR A 98 1.69 1.86 -22.53
CA THR A 98 0.31 2.05 -22.99
C THR A 98 -0.65 1.51 -21.94
N ILE A 99 -1.54 2.38 -21.45
CA ILE A 99 -2.53 2.04 -20.44
C ILE A 99 -3.92 2.04 -21.06
N PHE A 100 -4.62 0.92 -20.92
CA PHE A 100 -6.03 0.78 -21.25
C PHE A 100 -6.87 1.08 -20.02
N MET A 101 -7.81 2.01 -20.14
CA MET A 101 -8.56 2.54 -19.00
C MET A 101 -10.00 2.86 -19.39
N PRO A 102 -11.01 2.50 -18.55
CA PRO A 102 -12.38 2.95 -18.75
C PRO A 102 -12.48 4.47 -18.85
N ASP A 103 -13.31 4.97 -19.75
CA ASP A 103 -13.41 6.39 -20.08
C ASP A 103 -14.01 7.26 -18.96
N TRP A 104 -14.75 6.65 -18.03
CA TRP A 104 -15.36 7.32 -16.86
C TRP A 104 -14.43 7.49 -15.65
N MET A 105 -13.15 7.09 -15.75
CA MET A 105 -12.18 7.33 -14.68
C MET A 105 -11.88 8.83 -14.52
N SER A 106 -11.44 9.25 -13.31
CA SER A 106 -11.19 10.64 -13.00
C SER A 106 -10.15 11.29 -13.94
N GLN A 107 -10.30 12.58 -14.18
CA GLN A 107 -9.40 13.31 -15.08
C GLN A 107 -7.98 13.34 -14.56
N GLU A 108 -7.80 13.49 -13.24
CA GLU A 108 -6.48 13.51 -12.59
C GLU A 108 -5.66 12.28 -12.90
N ARG A 109 -6.29 11.08 -12.90
CA ARG A 109 -5.58 9.84 -13.22
C ARG A 109 -5.12 9.78 -14.67
N LYS A 110 -6.00 10.21 -15.60
CA LYS A 110 -5.67 10.27 -17.03
C LYS A 110 -4.50 11.21 -17.26
N ASP A 111 -4.52 12.36 -16.60
CA ASP A 111 -3.50 13.40 -16.76
C ASP A 111 -2.18 13.03 -16.10
N LEU A 112 -2.22 12.38 -14.92
CA LEU A 112 -1.01 11.84 -14.28
C LEU A 112 -0.33 10.79 -15.17
N ILE A 113 -1.07 9.84 -15.73
CA ILE A 113 -0.51 8.83 -16.64
C ILE A 113 0.12 9.49 -17.87
N ARG A 114 -0.57 10.46 -18.49
CA ARG A 114 -0.06 11.20 -19.64
C ARG A 114 1.16 12.04 -19.30
N SER A 115 1.18 12.68 -18.14
CA SER A 115 2.32 13.50 -17.68
C SER A 115 3.60 12.68 -17.49
N LEU A 116 3.44 11.39 -17.19
CA LEU A 116 4.54 10.43 -17.14
C LEU A 116 4.97 9.90 -18.53
N GLY A 117 4.41 10.46 -19.61
CA GLY A 117 4.76 10.11 -20.99
C GLY A 117 4.20 8.76 -21.47
N ALA A 118 3.21 8.20 -20.80
CA ALA A 118 2.51 7.01 -21.23
C ALA A 118 1.31 7.35 -22.14
N LYS A 119 0.98 6.44 -23.06
CA LYS A 119 -0.23 6.52 -23.87
C LYS A 119 -1.42 6.00 -23.07
N VAL A 120 -2.56 6.69 -23.16
CA VAL A 120 -3.82 6.27 -22.55
C VAL A 120 -4.83 5.97 -23.66
N ARG A 121 -5.28 4.70 -23.72
CA ARG A 121 -6.40 4.26 -24.56
C ARG A 121 -7.64 4.19 -23.67
N LEU A 122 -8.56 5.10 -23.87
CA LEU A 122 -9.85 5.07 -23.18
C LEU A 122 -10.77 4.03 -23.81
N VAL A 123 -11.47 3.29 -22.98
CA VAL A 123 -12.39 2.19 -23.37
C VAL A 123 -13.79 2.54 -22.89
N SER A 124 -14.72 2.62 -23.81
CA SER A 124 -16.12 2.94 -23.51
C SER A 124 -16.85 1.73 -22.92
N LYS A 125 -18.08 1.98 -22.43
CA LYS A 125 -18.97 0.88 -21.96
C LYS A 125 -19.34 -0.06 -23.09
N GLU A 126 -19.55 0.47 -24.30
CA GLU A 126 -19.88 -0.26 -25.52
C GLU A 126 -18.72 -1.17 -25.96
N GLU A 127 -17.48 -0.76 -25.71
CA GLU A 127 -16.27 -1.57 -25.94
C GLU A 127 -16.02 -2.62 -24.84
N GLY A 128 -16.91 -2.71 -23.83
CA GLY A 128 -16.88 -3.68 -22.73
C GLY A 128 -16.31 -3.14 -21.42
N GLY A 129 -16.10 -1.84 -21.30
CA GLY A 129 -15.71 -1.19 -20.05
C GLY A 129 -14.39 -1.74 -19.47
N PHE A 130 -14.40 -2.15 -18.20
CA PHE A 130 -13.17 -2.63 -17.55
C PHE A 130 -12.71 -3.98 -18.11
N LEU A 131 -13.60 -4.94 -18.30
CA LEU A 131 -13.26 -6.22 -18.95
C LEU A 131 -12.83 -6.03 -20.41
N GLY A 132 -13.47 -5.08 -21.11
CA GLY A 132 -13.05 -4.64 -22.44
C GLY A 132 -11.62 -4.07 -22.44
N SER A 133 -11.24 -3.33 -21.40
CA SER A 133 -9.87 -2.81 -21.26
C SER A 133 -8.84 -3.93 -21.14
N ILE A 134 -9.15 -5.00 -20.40
CA ILE A 134 -8.26 -6.17 -20.28
C ILE A 134 -8.10 -6.85 -21.64
N ARG A 135 -9.21 -7.17 -22.31
CA ARG A 135 -9.19 -7.82 -23.64
C ARG A 135 -8.42 -6.99 -24.68
N LEU A 136 -8.71 -5.70 -24.78
CA LEU A 136 -8.05 -4.81 -25.74
C LEU A 136 -6.56 -4.62 -25.44
N ALA A 137 -6.15 -4.65 -24.17
CA ALA A 137 -4.75 -4.63 -23.77
C ALA A 137 -4.01 -5.90 -24.26
N GLU A 138 -4.64 -7.09 -24.13
CA GLU A 138 -4.09 -8.34 -24.62
C GLU A 138 -4.01 -8.39 -26.16
N GLU A 139 -5.05 -7.94 -26.85
CA GLU A 139 -5.06 -7.84 -28.32
C GLU A 139 -3.96 -6.89 -28.83
N HIS A 140 -3.81 -5.74 -28.17
CA HIS A 140 -2.77 -4.78 -28.52
C HIS A 140 -1.37 -5.36 -28.29
N ALA A 141 -1.15 -6.04 -27.15
CA ALA A 141 0.12 -6.68 -26.86
C ALA A 141 0.49 -7.75 -27.90
N ALA A 142 -0.50 -8.55 -28.34
CA ALA A 142 -0.30 -9.57 -29.37
C ALA A 142 0.02 -8.97 -30.76
N SER A 143 -0.36 -7.72 -31.03
CA SER A 143 -0.08 -7.02 -32.29
C SER A 143 1.32 -6.42 -32.37
N LEU A 144 2.07 -6.37 -31.26
CA LEU A 144 3.40 -5.78 -31.19
C LEU A 144 4.49 -6.86 -31.26
N GLU A 145 5.60 -6.54 -31.90
CA GLU A 145 6.79 -7.39 -31.97
C GLU A 145 7.41 -7.65 -30.58
N SER A 146 7.37 -6.65 -29.71
CA SER A 146 7.92 -6.73 -28.35
C SER A 146 7.02 -5.99 -27.35
N SER A 147 6.39 -6.76 -26.50
CA SER A 147 5.47 -6.26 -25.48
C SER A 147 5.65 -7.01 -24.15
N PHE A 148 5.19 -6.39 -23.06
CA PHE A 148 5.13 -6.99 -21.75
C PHE A 148 3.79 -6.65 -21.08
N LEU A 149 3.06 -7.69 -20.68
CA LEU A 149 1.80 -7.59 -19.95
C LEU A 149 2.04 -7.96 -18.50
N PRO A 150 2.01 -7.02 -17.57
CA PRO A 150 2.13 -7.28 -16.14
C PRO A 150 1.01 -8.17 -15.57
N ARG A 151 -0.23 -8.07 -16.10
CA ARG A 151 -1.39 -8.87 -15.69
C ARG A 151 -1.65 -8.81 -14.18
N GLN A 152 -1.86 -7.63 -13.65
CA GLN A 152 -1.97 -7.38 -12.21
C GLN A 152 -2.94 -8.30 -11.44
N PHE A 153 -3.96 -8.84 -12.08
CA PHE A 153 -5.00 -9.67 -11.44
C PHE A 153 -4.66 -11.17 -11.38
N SER A 154 -3.70 -11.62 -12.20
CA SER A 154 -3.35 -13.04 -12.31
C SER A 154 -1.85 -13.32 -12.11
N ASN A 155 -1.02 -12.31 -11.95
CA ASN A 155 0.41 -12.45 -11.78
C ASN A 155 0.78 -12.66 -10.31
N GLU A 156 1.34 -13.82 -9.97
CA GLU A 156 1.81 -14.16 -8.64
C GLU A 156 2.92 -13.23 -8.11
N ASP A 157 3.65 -12.53 -8.99
CA ASP A 157 4.63 -11.54 -8.57
C ASP A 157 3.98 -10.35 -7.84
N ASN A 158 2.67 -10.11 -8.02
CA ASN A 158 1.93 -9.15 -7.23
C ASN A 158 1.84 -9.59 -5.75
N ILE A 159 1.58 -10.87 -5.50
CA ILE A 159 1.59 -11.45 -4.15
C ILE A 159 3.03 -11.42 -3.58
N ASP A 160 4.01 -11.85 -4.39
CA ASP A 160 5.41 -11.93 -3.96
C ASP A 160 5.98 -10.54 -3.58
N ALA A 161 5.56 -9.48 -4.25
CA ALA A 161 5.93 -8.10 -3.90
C ALA A 161 5.58 -7.77 -2.43
N HIS A 162 4.36 -8.08 -2.01
CA HIS A 162 3.90 -7.79 -0.64
C HIS A 162 4.41 -8.79 0.38
N TYR A 163 4.61 -10.05 -0.01
CA TYR A 163 5.22 -11.07 0.82
C TYR A 163 6.67 -10.69 1.20
N ARG A 164 7.43 -10.15 0.24
CA ARG A 164 8.85 -9.79 0.43
C ARG A 164 9.07 -8.39 1.02
N THR A 165 8.08 -7.53 0.99
CA THR A 165 8.25 -6.13 1.41
C THR A 165 7.25 -5.69 2.47
N THR A 166 5.96 -5.58 2.15
CA THR A 166 4.93 -5.03 3.06
C THR A 166 4.77 -5.87 4.33
N GLY A 167 4.73 -7.18 4.20
CA GLY A 167 4.60 -8.10 5.34
C GLY A 167 5.79 -8.01 6.32
N PRO A 168 7.04 -8.16 5.85
CA PRO A 168 8.24 -7.98 6.68
C PRO A 168 8.31 -6.60 7.35
N GLU A 169 8.03 -5.53 6.61
CA GLU A 169 8.05 -4.17 7.16
C GLU A 169 7.06 -3.99 8.31
N ILE A 170 5.80 -4.41 8.13
CA ILE A 170 4.77 -4.36 9.19
C ILE A 170 5.21 -5.16 10.41
N TRP A 171 5.68 -6.39 10.20
CA TRP A 171 6.11 -7.26 11.27
C TRP A 171 7.21 -6.62 12.10
N TRP A 172 8.30 -6.16 11.47
CA TRP A 172 9.44 -5.60 12.19
C TRP A 172 9.14 -4.26 12.85
N GLN A 173 8.34 -3.40 12.20
CA GLN A 173 7.92 -2.13 12.77
C GLN A 173 7.11 -2.31 14.06
N LEU A 174 6.23 -3.32 14.12
CA LEU A 174 5.50 -3.68 15.34
C LEU A 174 6.41 -4.33 16.38
N ARG A 175 7.26 -5.27 15.97
CA ARG A 175 8.18 -5.96 16.89
C ARG A 175 9.11 -4.99 17.60
N TRP A 176 9.57 -3.94 16.96
CA TRP A 176 10.36 -2.88 17.59
C TRP A 176 9.60 -2.09 18.67
N GLN A 177 8.28 -2.16 18.67
CA GLN A 177 7.42 -1.58 19.72
C GLN A 177 6.97 -2.61 20.76
N GLY A 178 7.51 -3.83 20.72
CA GLY A 178 7.08 -4.93 21.58
C GLY A 178 5.69 -5.49 21.22
N LEU A 179 5.17 -5.17 20.03
CA LEU A 179 3.83 -5.54 19.58
C LEU A 179 3.87 -6.73 18.62
N LYS A 180 2.75 -7.45 18.53
CA LYS A 180 2.48 -8.52 17.59
C LYS A 180 1.10 -8.33 16.97
N PRO A 181 0.93 -8.40 15.65
CA PRO A 181 -0.38 -8.19 15.03
C PRO A 181 -1.32 -9.37 15.32
N ASP A 182 -2.55 -9.05 15.77
CA ASP A 182 -3.64 -10.01 15.96
C ASP A 182 -4.45 -10.16 14.68
N ALA A 183 -4.57 -9.08 13.90
CA ALA A 183 -5.28 -9.09 12.64
C ALA A 183 -4.62 -8.16 11.60
N PHE A 184 -4.78 -8.55 10.33
CA PHE A 184 -4.48 -7.71 9.17
C PHE A 184 -5.71 -7.61 8.28
N ILE A 185 -6.10 -6.39 7.91
CA ILE A 185 -7.24 -6.12 7.03
C ILE A 185 -6.82 -5.18 5.89
N ALA A 186 -7.29 -5.46 4.68
CA ALA A 186 -7.06 -4.59 3.54
C ALA A 186 -8.16 -4.72 2.49
N GLY A 187 -8.54 -3.59 1.88
CA GLY A 187 -9.42 -3.53 0.72
C GLY A 187 -8.85 -4.31 -0.46
N VAL A 188 -9.68 -5.12 -1.09
CA VAL A 188 -9.27 -6.01 -2.18
C VAL A 188 -9.59 -5.38 -3.54
N GLY A 189 -8.53 -4.91 -4.22
CA GLY A 189 -8.55 -4.63 -5.66
C GLY A 189 -8.04 -5.85 -6.41
N THR A 190 -6.72 -5.95 -6.62
CA THR A 190 -6.10 -7.13 -7.23
C THR A 190 -5.91 -8.31 -6.27
N GLY A 191 -5.93 -8.05 -4.95
CA GLY A 191 -5.70 -9.08 -3.93
C GLY A 191 -4.25 -9.26 -3.50
N GLY A 192 -3.28 -8.72 -4.24
CA GLY A 192 -1.87 -8.90 -3.92
C GLY A 192 -1.49 -8.48 -2.49
N THR A 193 -2.03 -7.36 -2.01
CA THR A 193 -1.76 -6.84 -0.67
C THR A 193 -2.19 -7.81 0.43
N ILE A 194 -3.46 -8.23 0.42
CA ILE A 194 -3.98 -9.12 1.47
C ILE A 194 -3.34 -10.51 1.42
N MET A 195 -3.17 -11.06 0.21
CA MET A 195 -2.58 -12.39 0.04
C MET A 195 -1.09 -12.41 0.39
N GLY A 196 -0.31 -11.46 -0.12
CA GLY A 196 1.14 -11.43 0.10
C GLY A 196 1.52 -11.06 1.53
N THR A 197 0.99 -9.96 2.03
CA THR A 197 1.19 -9.52 3.42
C THR A 197 0.68 -10.56 4.40
N GLY A 198 -0.54 -11.05 4.18
CA GLY A 198 -1.18 -12.06 5.02
C GLY A 198 -0.37 -13.36 5.08
N ARG A 199 0.13 -13.85 3.93
CA ARG A 199 0.99 -15.05 3.86
C ARG A 199 2.24 -14.89 4.73
N PHE A 200 2.92 -13.75 4.68
CA PHE A 200 4.10 -13.48 5.50
C PHE A 200 3.75 -13.40 6.99
N LEU A 201 2.73 -12.61 7.33
CA LEU A 201 2.32 -12.44 8.72
C LEU A 201 1.86 -13.75 9.36
N ARG A 202 1.13 -14.60 8.61
CA ARG A 202 0.68 -15.92 9.08
C ARG A 202 1.85 -16.90 9.29
N GLN A 203 2.90 -16.78 8.47
CA GLN A 203 4.14 -17.54 8.69
C GLN A 203 4.81 -17.16 10.01
N LYS A 204 4.76 -15.88 10.40
CA LYS A 204 5.34 -15.37 11.65
C LYS A 204 4.42 -15.54 12.85
N ASN A 205 3.12 -15.46 12.64
CA ASN A 205 2.07 -15.64 13.65
C ASN A 205 0.93 -16.48 13.06
N PRO A 206 0.95 -17.83 13.25
CA PRO A 206 -0.11 -18.68 12.69
C PRO A 206 -1.53 -18.36 13.17
N ALA A 207 -1.69 -17.70 14.33
CA ALA A 207 -2.98 -17.33 14.89
C ALA A 207 -3.55 -16.01 14.32
N ILE A 208 -2.77 -15.27 13.50
CA ILE A 208 -3.25 -13.99 12.94
C ILE A 208 -4.49 -14.19 12.08
N LYS A 209 -5.43 -13.27 12.22
CA LYS A 209 -6.63 -13.20 11.39
C LYS A 209 -6.40 -12.30 10.18
N LEU A 210 -6.88 -12.72 9.00
CA LEU A 210 -6.70 -12.03 7.73
C LEU A 210 -8.05 -11.72 7.12
N TYR A 211 -8.41 -10.43 7.05
CA TYR A 211 -9.71 -9.97 6.62
C TYR A 211 -9.62 -9.24 5.28
N PRO A 212 -10.17 -9.81 4.19
CA PRO A 212 -10.38 -9.03 2.98
C PRO A 212 -11.53 -8.05 3.20
N LEU A 213 -11.40 -6.82 2.67
CA LEU A 213 -12.41 -5.79 2.77
C LEU A 213 -12.98 -5.44 1.40
N GLU A 214 -14.30 -5.23 1.34
CA GLU A 214 -15.03 -4.80 0.16
C GLU A 214 -16.06 -3.70 0.49
N PRO A 215 -16.59 -2.96 -0.51
CA PRO A 215 -17.70 -2.04 -0.31
C PRO A 215 -19.01 -2.81 -0.07
N SER A 216 -19.79 -2.43 0.96
CA SER A 216 -21.12 -2.99 1.19
C SER A 216 -22.10 -2.67 0.04
N ASN A 217 -21.85 -1.56 -0.67
CA ASN A 217 -22.63 -1.11 -1.83
C ASN A 217 -22.41 -1.97 -3.09
N SER A 218 -21.31 -2.74 -3.14
CA SER A 218 -21.02 -3.72 -4.21
C SER A 218 -20.13 -4.84 -3.68
N PRO A 219 -20.69 -5.80 -2.92
CA PRO A 219 -19.93 -6.83 -2.20
C PRO A 219 -19.56 -8.01 -3.13
N THR A 220 -18.68 -7.77 -4.10
CA THR A 220 -18.29 -8.72 -5.15
C THR A 220 -17.69 -10.02 -4.59
N MET A 221 -16.89 -9.96 -3.52
CA MET A 221 -16.29 -11.16 -2.92
C MET A 221 -17.32 -12.02 -2.19
N SER A 222 -18.27 -11.39 -1.49
CA SER A 222 -19.32 -12.11 -0.75
C SER A 222 -20.38 -12.73 -1.67
N THR A 223 -20.64 -12.12 -2.84
CA THR A 223 -21.67 -12.57 -3.79
C THR A 223 -21.11 -13.39 -4.95
N GLY A 224 -19.78 -13.37 -5.15
CA GLY A 224 -19.11 -14.02 -6.27
C GLY A 224 -19.12 -13.21 -7.58
N HIS A 225 -19.89 -12.13 -7.65
CA HIS A 225 -20.00 -11.26 -8.81
C HIS A 225 -20.42 -9.84 -8.42
N LYS A 226 -20.23 -8.87 -9.31
CA LYS A 226 -20.63 -7.49 -9.11
C LYS A 226 -22.16 -7.36 -9.07
N VAL A 227 -22.70 -6.81 -7.98
CA VAL A 227 -24.16 -6.64 -7.79
C VAL A 227 -24.61 -5.19 -7.70
N GLY A 228 -23.74 -4.24 -7.49
CA GLY A 228 -24.06 -2.84 -7.26
C GLY A 228 -23.05 -1.88 -7.86
N LYS A 229 -23.08 -0.65 -7.35
CA LYS A 229 -22.10 0.40 -7.66
C LYS A 229 -21.57 0.96 -6.35
N HIS A 230 -20.29 1.30 -6.32
CA HIS A 230 -19.64 1.93 -5.18
C HIS A 230 -18.71 3.04 -5.66
N ARG A 231 -18.31 3.91 -4.71
CA ARG A 231 -17.45 5.06 -4.93
C ARG A 231 -16.02 4.88 -4.42
N ILE A 232 -15.72 3.75 -3.78
CA ILE A 232 -14.38 3.43 -3.29
C ILE A 232 -13.53 2.94 -4.45
N GLN A 233 -12.75 3.82 -5.04
CA GLN A 233 -11.92 3.50 -6.20
C GLN A 233 -10.71 2.65 -5.81
N GLY A 234 -10.37 1.67 -6.66
CA GLY A 234 -9.19 0.81 -6.51
C GLY A 234 -9.41 -0.48 -5.73
N ILE A 235 -10.64 -0.76 -5.32
CA ILE A 235 -11.06 -2.04 -4.74
C ILE A 235 -12.38 -2.50 -5.36
N SER A 236 -12.66 -3.81 -5.24
CA SER A 236 -13.93 -4.45 -5.69
C SER A 236 -14.24 -4.19 -7.16
N ASP A 237 -13.37 -4.72 -8.03
CA ASP A 237 -13.62 -4.74 -9.48
C ASP A 237 -14.80 -5.67 -9.85
N GLU A 238 -15.02 -5.92 -11.14
CA GLU A 238 -16.19 -6.67 -11.63
C GLU A 238 -16.14 -8.19 -11.35
N PHE A 239 -15.02 -8.68 -10.84
CA PHE A 239 -14.75 -10.10 -10.59
C PHE A 239 -13.83 -10.30 -9.37
N ILE A 240 -13.79 -11.52 -8.84
CA ILE A 240 -12.78 -11.92 -7.85
C ILE A 240 -11.49 -12.23 -8.59
N PRO A 241 -10.39 -11.52 -8.29
CA PRO A 241 -9.11 -11.76 -8.98
C PRO A 241 -8.63 -13.20 -8.83
N PRO A 242 -8.11 -13.83 -9.90
CA PRO A 242 -7.61 -15.21 -9.85
C PRO A 242 -6.54 -15.49 -8.80
N ILE A 243 -5.74 -14.48 -8.40
CA ILE A 243 -4.73 -14.62 -7.35
C ILE A 243 -5.31 -14.62 -5.94
N VAL A 244 -6.61 -14.34 -5.75
CA VAL A 244 -7.26 -14.32 -4.44
C VAL A 244 -7.78 -15.72 -4.10
N ASP A 245 -7.22 -16.30 -3.07
CA ASP A 245 -7.67 -17.56 -2.49
C ASP A 245 -8.44 -17.28 -1.20
N LEU A 246 -9.76 -17.22 -1.30
CA LEU A 246 -10.64 -16.93 -0.15
C LEU A 246 -10.54 -18.01 0.95
N THR A 247 -10.11 -19.23 0.63
CA THR A 247 -9.94 -20.29 1.64
C THR A 247 -8.79 -20.04 2.62
N LYS A 248 -7.87 -19.15 2.22
CA LYS A 248 -6.73 -18.70 3.04
C LYS A 248 -7.02 -17.42 3.82
N LEU A 249 -8.22 -16.90 3.75
CA LEU A 249 -8.65 -15.68 4.41
C LEU A 249 -9.75 -15.99 5.43
N ASP A 250 -9.89 -15.12 6.40
CA ASP A 250 -11.02 -15.16 7.33
C ASP A 250 -12.25 -14.51 6.63
N ARG A 251 -13.29 -14.15 7.36
CA ARG A 251 -14.48 -13.58 6.73
C ARG A 251 -14.22 -12.27 5.98
N VAL A 252 -15.02 -12.01 4.95
CA VAL A 252 -15.04 -10.72 4.25
C VAL A 252 -15.65 -9.63 5.15
N VAL A 253 -15.08 -8.44 5.16
CA VAL A 253 -15.58 -7.26 5.87
C VAL A 253 -16.14 -6.28 4.86
N ALA A 254 -17.40 -5.88 5.03
CA ALA A 254 -18.06 -4.93 4.14
C ALA A 254 -18.19 -3.56 4.82
N VAL A 255 -17.85 -2.46 4.11
CA VAL A 255 -17.92 -1.08 4.60
C VAL A 255 -18.68 -0.21 3.60
N ASP A 256 -19.55 0.69 4.09
CA ASP A 256 -20.29 1.63 3.25
C ASP A 256 -19.35 2.66 2.61
N ASP A 257 -19.58 3.01 1.37
CA ASP A 257 -18.72 3.94 0.63
C ASP A 257 -18.85 5.39 1.13
N GLY A 258 -20.02 5.81 1.59
CA GLY A 258 -20.23 7.13 2.19
C GLY A 258 -19.52 7.27 3.53
N ASP A 259 -19.61 6.25 4.40
CA ASP A 259 -18.85 6.23 5.66
C ASP A 259 -17.33 6.27 5.41
N SER A 260 -16.87 5.57 4.36
CA SER A 260 -15.46 5.56 3.94
C SER A 260 -14.98 6.93 3.45
N ILE A 261 -15.85 7.67 2.73
CA ILE A 261 -15.56 9.05 2.28
C ILE A 261 -15.39 9.96 3.50
N ILE A 262 -16.34 9.94 4.43
CA ILE A 262 -16.28 10.77 5.65
C ILE A 262 -15.01 10.43 6.45
N MET A 263 -14.70 9.15 6.60
CA MET A 263 -13.49 8.74 7.35
C MET A 263 -12.20 9.25 6.70
N ALA A 264 -12.10 9.21 5.36
CA ALA A 264 -10.94 9.75 4.64
C ALA A 264 -10.84 11.28 4.79
N GLN A 265 -11.98 12.00 4.75
CA GLN A 265 -12.06 13.43 5.03
C GLN A 265 -11.59 13.76 6.45
N LYS A 266 -12.01 12.98 7.45
CA LYS A 266 -11.60 13.16 8.86
C LYS A 266 -10.11 12.94 9.06
N LEU A 267 -9.52 11.90 8.44
CA LEU A 267 -8.08 11.66 8.50
C LEU A 267 -7.29 12.87 8.00
N ALA A 268 -7.73 13.48 6.91
CA ALA A 268 -7.11 14.68 6.36
C ALA A 268 -7.34 15.92 7.25
N ALA A 269 -8.58 16.17 7.65
CA ALA A 269 -8.97 17.40 8.32
C ALA A 269 -8.55 17.44 9.83
N GLU A 270 -8.63 16.31 10.53
CA GLU A 270 -8.38 16.27 11.97
C GLU A 270 -6.90 16.00 12.32
N ILE A 271 -6.19 15.19 11.51
CA ILE A 271 -4.81 14.80 11.82
C ILE A 271 -3.82 14.99 10.65
N GLY A 272 -4.22 15.64 9.56
CA GLY A 272 -3.34 15.95 8.43
C GLY A 272 -2.92 14.75 7.58
N VAL A 273 -3.57 13.60 7.71
CA VAL A 273 -3.26 12.38 6.96
C VAL A 273 -4.15 12.32 5.71
N ALA A 274 -3.69 12.95 4.64
CA ALA A 274 -4.42 13.11 3.39
C ALA A 274 -4.34 11.85 2.50
N VAL A 275 -5.41 11.07 2.48
CA VAL A 275 -5.48 9.74 1.85
C VAL A 275 -6.71 9.58 0.96
N GLY A 276 -6.69 8.55 0.09
CA GLY A 276 -7.84 8.19 -0.74
C GLY A 276 -8.96 7.48 0.04
N ILE A 277 -10.13 7.34 -0.59
CA ILE A 277 -11.36 6.80 0.04
C ILE A 277 -11.15 5.36 0.55
N SER A 278 -10.41 4.53 -0.18
CA SER A 278 -10.11 3.16 0.24
C SER A 278 -9.32 3.08 1.55
N SER A 279 -8.55 4.12 1.89
CA SER A 279 -7.87 4.22 3.18
C SER A 279 -8.86 4.51 4.31
N GLY A 280 -9.89 5.33 4.06
CA GLY A 280 -11.01 5.52 4.98
C GLY A 280 -11.74 4.21 5.26
N ALA A 281 -12.07 3.45 4.19
CA ALA A 281 -12.65 2.11 4.30
C ALA A 281 -11.78 1.17 5.16
N ASN A 282 -10.49 1.16 4.93
CA ASN A 282 -9.53 0.34 5.66
C ASN A 282 -9.51 0.67 7.18
N ILE A 283 -9.56 1.94 7.54
CA ILE A 283 -9.62 2.36 8.96
C ILE A 283 -10.94 1.92 9.61
N LEU A 284 -12.08 2.09 8.91
CA LEU A 284 -13.37 1.63 9.42
C LEU A 284 -13.41 0.11 9.59
N GLY A 285 -12.95 -0.63 8.58
CA GLY A 285 -12.85 -2.08 8.67
C GLY A 285 -11.92 -2.53 9.79
N ALA A 286 -10.78 -1.85 10.01
CA ALA A 286 -9.89 -2.15 11.12
C ALA A 286 -10.55 -1.90 12.48
N LEU A 287 -11.33 -0.84 12.61
CA LEU A 287 -12.11 -0.57 13.81
C LEU A 287 -13.18 -1.65 14.05
N MET A 288 -13.89 -2.08 13.01
CA MET A 288 -14.89 -3.16 13.10
C MET A 288 -14.25 -4.45 13.65
N ILE A 289 -13.09 -4.83 13.11
CA ILE A 289 -12.35 -6.00 13.57
C ILE A 289 -11.84 -5.82 15.01
N GLN A 290 -11.36 -4.63 15.37
CA GLN A 290 -10.93 -4.36 16.73
C GLN A 290 -12.10 -4.44 17.72
N ASN A 291 -13.31 -4.01 17.34
CA ASN A 291 -14.50 -4.18 18.17
C ASN A 291 -14.81 -5.66 18.46
N GLU A 292 -14.53 -6.56 17.52
CA GLU A 292 -14.77 -8.01 17.69
C GLU A 292 -13.68 -8.70 18.50
N LEU A 293 -12.41 -8.33 18.26
CA LEU A 293 -11.27 -8.97 18.91
C LEU A 293 -10.96 -8.39 20.31
N GLY A 294 -11.51 -7.22 20.62
CA GLY A 294 -11.24 -6.46 21.82
C GLY A 294 -10.45 -5.18 21.53
N ARG A 295 -10.71 -4.13 22.31
CA ARG A 295 -10.17 -2.77 22.10
C ARG A 295 -8.64 -2.69 22.09
N ASP A 296 -7.98 -3.62 22.75
CA ASP A 296 -6.52 -3.67 22.88
C ASP A 296 -5.86 -4.53 21.78
N ALA A 297 -6.66 -5.14 20.91
CA ALA A 297 -6.16 -5.95 19.79
C ALA A 297 -5.34 -5.10 18.82
N VAL A 298 -4.20 -5.64 18.40
CA VAL A 298 -3.28 -5.02 17.44
C VAL A 298 -3.79 -5.31 16.01
N VAL A 299 -4.66 -4.45 15.53
CA VAL A 299 -5.22 -4.54 14.17
C VAL A 299 -4.43 -3.65 13.23
N VAL A 300 -3.96 -4.23 12.13
CA VAL A 300 -3.13 -3.54 11.14
C VAL A 300 -3.89 -3.43 9.82
N THR A 301 -3.78 -2.26 9.20
CA THR A 301 -4.30 -1.99 7.86
C THR A 301 -3.32 -1.19 7.00
N VAL A 302 -3.75 -0.70 5.84
CA VAL A 302 -2.95 0.11 4.92
C VAL A 302 -3.65 1.42 4.57
N LEU A 303 -2.89 2.50 4.45
CA LEU A 303 -3.30 3.74 3.79
C LEU A 303 -2.85 3.65 2.34
N SER A 304 -3.75 3.19 1.47
CA SER A 304 -3.42 2.66 0.15
C SER A 304 -2.82 3.67 -0.81
N ASP A 305 -3.29 4.93 -0.76
CA ASP A 305 -2.82 6.02 -1.63
C ASP A 305 -3.12 7.41 -1.06
N ASP A 306 -2.58 8.45 -1.73
CA ASP A 306 -2.82 9.85 -1.39
C ASP A 306 -4.16 10.38 -1.96
N ASN A 307 -4.62 11.52 -1.44
CA ASN A 307 -5.87 12.17 -1.83
C ASN A 307 -5.78 12.96 -3.16
N LYS A 308 -4.58 13.25 -3.68
CA LYS A 308 -4.37 14.12 -4.85
C LYS A 308 -5.01 13.57 -6.13
N LYS A 309 -5.28 12.29 -6.18
CA LYS A 309 -5.92 11.59 -7.30
C LYS A 309 -7.45 11.65 -7.29
N TYR A 310 -8.04 12.33 -6.28
CA TYR A 310 -9.47 12.30 -5.98
C TYR A 310 -10.10 13.70 -5.86
N LEU A 311 -9.35 14.78 -6.24
CA LEU A 311 -9.77 16.16 -5.99
C LEU A 311 -11.06 16.54 -6.73
N SER A 312 -11.37 15.92 -7.87
CA SER A 312 -12.62 16.11 -8.60
C SER A 312 -13.73 15.12 -8.24
N THR A 313 -13.48 14.22 -7.28
CA THR A 313 -14.41 13.16 -6.90
C THR A 313 -15.23 13.51 -5.66
N ASP A 314 -16.03 12.55 -5.19
CA ASP A 314 -16.85 12.71 -3.98
C ASP A 314 -16.03 12.90 -2.69
N LEU A 315 -14.71 12.65 -2.72
CA LEU A 315 -13.83 12.89 -1.57
C LEU A 315 -13.87 14.33 -1.06
N LEU A 316 -14.11 15.32 -1.93
CA LEU A 316 -14.18 16.74 -1.54
C LEU A 316 -15.62 17.28 -1.45
N ARG A 317 -16.63 16.42 -1.60
CA ARG A 317 -18.02 16.80 -1.47
C ARG A 317 -18.54 16.54 -0.08
N GLU A 318 -19.59 17.26 0.31
CA GLU A 318 -20.34 16.96 1.50
C GLU A 318 -21.03 15.59 1.34
N GLU A 319 -20.80 14.69 2.30
CA GLU A 319 -21.36 13.34 2.29
C GLU A 319 -22.45 13.22 3.35
N PRO A 320 -23.67 12.83 2.99
CA PRO A 320 -24.76 12.65 3.95
C PRO A 320 -24.45 11.55 4.96
N VAL A 321 -24.59 11.88 6.24
CA VAL A 321 -24.39 10.95 7.35
C VAL A 321 -25.62 10.05 7.48
N LYS A 322 -25.43 8.71 7.53
CA LYS A 322 -26.47 7.74 7.87
C LYS A 322 -26.34 7.30 9.34
N ALA A 323 -27.44 6.83 9.91
CA ALA A 323 -27.52 6.47 11.32
C ALA A 323 -26.59 5.31 11.73
N ASP A 324 -26.25 4.43 10.79
CA ASP A 324 -25.40 3.26 10.96
C ASP A 324 -23.92 3.53 10.70
N PHE A 325 -23.54 4.76 10.29
CA PHE A 325 -22.15 5.12 10.03
C PHE A 325 -21.32 5.13 11.31
N LEU A 326 -20.10 4.63 11.19
CA LEU A 326 -19.12 4.60 12.30
C LEU A 326 -18.30 5.90 12.38
N SER A 327 -17.98 6.52 11.25
CA SER A 327 -17.09 7.68 11.20
C SER A 327 -17.54 8.87 12.07
N PRO A 328 -18.84 9.19 12.23
CA PRO A 328 -19.27 10.26 13.14
C PRO A 328 -18.98 9.99 14.62
N ARG A 329 -18.90 8.72 15.00
CA ARG A 329 -18.64 8.25 16.36
C ARG A 329 -17.14 8.17 16.69
N ILE A 330 -16.28 8.35 15.67
CA ILE A 330 -14.82 8.35 15.79
C ILE A 330 -14.34 9.79 15.98
N ARG A 331 -13.47 9.99 16.96
CA ARG A 331 -12.66 11.21 17.11
C ARG A 331 -11.19 10.84 16.97
N LEU A 332 -10.50 11.47 16.03
CA LEU A 332 -9.06 11.30 15.85
C LEU A 332 -8.31 12.25 16.79
N HIS A 333 -7.21 11.78 17.37
CA HIS A 333 -6.41 12.54 18.32
C HIS A 333 -5.02 12.85 17.81
N GLY A 334 -4.55 12.09 16.82
CA GLY A 334 -3.21 12.20 16.24
C GLY A 334 -2.65 10.85 15.87
N PHE A 335 -1.36 10.82 15.60
CA PHE A 335 -0.65 9.58 15.29
C PHE A 335 0.79 9.63 15.74
N ARG A 336 1.37 8.45 15.97
CA ARG A 336 2.82 8.23 16.10
C ARG A 336 3.29 7.46 14.90
N ALA A 337 4.42 7.87 14.32
CA ALA A 337 5.01 7.17 13.17
C ALA A 337 6.15 6.27 13.64
N PHE A 338 6.06 4.98 13.36
CA PHE A 338 7.14 4.04 13.65
C PHE A 338 8.20 4.11 12.55
N LYS A 339 9.45 3.96 12.97
CA LYS A 339 10.60 4.02 12.06
C LYS A 339 10.44 3.04 10.90
N ARG A 340 10.99 3.44 9.76
CA ARG A 340 11.25 2.54 8.65
C ARG A 340 12.23 1.44 9.09
N VAL A 341 12.03 0.25 8.58
CA VAL A 341 12.97 -0.86 8.81
C VAL A 341 14.23 -0.67 7.98
N CYS A 342 15.36 -1.23 8.42
CA CYS A 342 16.62 -1.14 7.69
C CYS A 342 16.64 -2.14 6.52
N GLN A 343 15.83 -1.89 5.49
CA GLN A 343 15.77 -2.73 4.28
C GLN A 343 16.32 -2.03 3.03
N THR A 344 16.57 -0.73 3.11
CA THR A 344 16.92 0.09 1.94
C THR A 344 18.40 0.09 1.57
N CYS A 345 19.28 -0.44 2.42
CA CYS A 345 20.71 -0.48 2.18
C CYS A 345 21.27 -1.88 1.99
N CYS A 346 20.49 -2.89 2.31
CA CYS A 346 20.93 -4.28 2.22
C CYS A 346 19.85 -5.09 1.55
N ASP A 347 20.24 -6.00 0.67
CA ASP A 347 19.38 -7.10 0.31
C ASP A 347 19.07 -7.87 1.62
N PRO A 348 17.80 -8.09 1.99
CA PRO A 348 17.48 -8.85 3.20
C PRO A 348 18.18 -10.22 3.27
N GLU A 349 18.43 -10.86 2.12
CA GLU A 349 19.13 -12.14 2.03
C GLU A 349 20.65 -11.99 2.28
N THR A 350 21.27 -10.91 1.81
CA THR A 350 22.69 -10.64 2.04
C THR A 350 22.97 -10.01 3.39
N CYS A 351 22.05 -9.18 3.91
CA CYS A 351 22.22 -8.56 5.24
C CYS A 351 22.17 -9.59 6.37
N VAL A 352 21.46 -10.68 6.20
CA VAL A 352 21.42 -11.80 7.16
C VAL A 352 22.69 -12.67 7.06
N ALA A 353 23.31 -12.72 5.89
CA ALA A 353 24.52 -13.51 5.67
C ALA A 353 25.80 -12.85 6.26
N ASP A 354 25.80 -11.53 6.36
CA ASP A 354 26.95 -10.77 6.87
C ASP A 354 26.90 -10.52 8.40
N HIS A 355 25.82 -10.91 9.07
CA HIS A 355 25.78 -10.85 10.53
C HIS A 355 26.57 -12.01 11.17
N PRO A 356 27.32 -11.75 12.24
CA PRO A 356 28.05 -12.83 12.94
C PRO A 356 27.09 -13.97 13.28
N ALA A 357 27.46 -15.16 12.85
CA ALA A 357 26.66 -16.37 13.08
C ALA A 357 26.29 -16.50 14.55
N GLY A 358 25.00 -16.57 14.85
CA GLY A 358 24.48 -16.86 16.19
C GLY A 358 23.65 -15.75 16.84
N ILE A 359 23.50 -14.58 16.25
CA ILE A 359 22.57 -13.57 16.77
C ILE A 359 21.19 -13.81 16.13
N PRO A 360 20.16 -14.16 16.91
CA PRO A 360 18.80 -14.29 16.38
C PRO A 360 18.38 -12.98 15.70
N VAL A 361 17.70 -13.07 14.54
CA VAL A 361 17.18 -11.91 13.81
C VAL A 361 16.32 -11.02 14.72
N GLU A 362 15.71 -11.59 15.74
CA GLU A 362 14.94 -10.90 16.79
C GLU A 362 15.81 -9.97 17.67
N GLU A 363 17.08 -10.29 17.88
CA GLU A 363 18.01 -9.45 18.65
C GLU A 363 18.68 -8.37 17.79
N LEU A 364 18.77 -8.58 16.47
CA LEU A 364 19.35 -7.62 15.54
C LEU A 364 18.50 -6.35 15.36
N THR A 365 17.24 -6.40 15.74
CA THR A 365 16.29 -5.28 15.62
C THR A 365 16.56 -4.12 16.58
N MET A 366 17.37 -4.34 17.62
CA MET A 366 17.66 -3.34 18.67
C MET A 366 19.03 -2.65 18.51
N ALA A 367 19.92 -3.21 17.70
CA ALA A 367 21.21 -2.60 17.47
C ALA A 367 21.17 -1.71 16.20
N PRO A 368 21.77 -0.51 16.22
CA PRO A 368 22.03 0.24 14.99
C PRO A 368 22.91 -0.63 14.08
N CYS A 369 22.59 -0.68 12.77
CA CYS A 369 23.35 -1.45 11.80
C CYS A 369 24.84 -1.03 11.89
N PRO A 370 25.75 -1.93 12.33
CA PRO A 370 27.15 -1.56 12.58
C PRO A 370 27.91 -1.12 11.33
N TRP A 371 27.38 -1.41 10.15
CA TRP A 371 28.00 -1.09 8.85
C TRP A 371 27.62 0.28 8.31
N ARG A 372 26.60 0.95 8.86
CA ARG A 372 26.14 2.23 8.35
C ARG A 372 26.91 3.42 8.84
N TYR A 373 27.53 3.32 10.04
CA TYR A 373 28.30 4.42 10.66
C TYR A 373 29.45 3.85 11.48
N PRO A 374 30.58 3.49 10.85
CA PRO A 374 31.77 3.24 11.62
C PRO A 374 32.23 4.57 12.23
N GLY A 375 31.85 4.82 13.46
CA GLY A 375 32.48 5.86 14.27
C GLY A 375 31.64 6.98 14.83
N GLU A 376 30.45 7.32 14.32
CA GLU A 376 29.62 8.35 14.95
C GLU A 376 28.13 8.10 14.72
N ASN A 377 27.38 7.98 15.81
CA ASN A 377 25.92 7.99 15.79
C ASN A 377 25.46 9.46 15.83
N PRO A 378 25.02 10.08 14.71
CA PRO A 378 24.61 11.48 14.70
C PRO A 378 23.35 11.74 15.56
N TRP A 379 22.71 10.68 16.07
CA TRP A 379 21.48 10.76 16.87
C TRP A 379 21.66 10.36 18.34
N GLY A 380 22.89 10.31 18.86
CA GLY A 380 23.20 10.08 20.28
C GLY A 380 22.54 8.81 20.84
N SER A 381 23.33 7.87 21.33
CA SER A 381 22.83 6.72 22.11
C SER A 381 22.12 7.24 23.38
N ARG A 382 20.79 7.27 23.36
CA ARG A 382 20.04 7.31 24.60
C ARG A 382 19.57 5.88 24.89
N GLY A 383 20.33 5.20 25.76
CA GLY A 383 19.87 3.98 26.39
C GLY A 383 18.58 4.23 27.21
N PRO A 384 17.86 3.19 27.59
CA PRO A 384 16.66 3.30 28.38
C PRO A 384 17.01 3.70 29.82
N ALA A 385 16.21 4.59 30.37
CA ALA A 385 16.09 4.98 31.77
C ALA A 385 17.17 5.94 32.35
N GLY A 386 16.74 7.14 32.49
CA GLY A 386 17.31 8.14 33.38
C GLY A 386 16.43 9.36 33.33
N GLY A 387 15.45 9.46 34.22
CA GLY A 387 14.65 10.67 34.44
C GLY A 387 15.57 11.82 34.79
N GLY A 388 15.72 12.77 33.89
CA GLY A 388 16.40 14.02 34.08
C GLY A 388 15.64 15.11 33.37
N THR A 389 14.93 15.94 34.13
CA THR A 389 14.31 17.18 33.70
C THR A 389 15.37 18.09 33.08
N MET A 390 15.20 18.47 31.82
CA MET A 390 15.98 19.56 31.23
C MET A 390 15.60 20.90 31.91
N PRO A 391 16.57 21.69 32.36
CA PRO A 391 16.28 23.07 32.76
C PRO A 391 16.12 23.91 31.48
N LEU A 392 14.97 24.59 31.41
CA LEU A 392 14.74 25.68 30.46
C LEU A 392 15.67 26.85 30.84
N THR A 393 16.77 27.04 30.14
CA THR A 393 17.50 28.30 30.23
C THR A 393 16.75 29.38 29.44
N ARG A 394 16.17 30.34 30.15
CA ARG A 394 15.71 31.60 29.58
C ARG A 394 16.90 32.34 28.95
N ALA A 395 16.82 32.63 27.69
CA ALA A 395 17.65 33.66 27.08
C ALA A 395 17.14 35.01 27.54
N ALA A 396 17.92 35.67 28.37
CA ALA A 396 17.77 37.08 28.73
C ALA A 396 18.10 37.94 27.52
N GLY A 397 17.26 38.95 27.27
CA GLY A 397 17.45 39.88 26.19
C GLY A 397 18.60 40.86 26.45
N SER A 398 19.08 41.50 25.39
CA SER A 398 19.52 42.91 25.40
C SER A 398 19.61 43.44 23.97
N ARG A 399 18.90 44.54 23.80
CA ARG A 399 18.94 45.67 22.86
C ARG A 399 18.57 45.43 21.42
#